data_9ea2d8779bcc2ee4c05d2864ca1bab51
#
_entry.id   9ea2d8779bcc2ee4c05d2864ca1bab51
#
_cell.length_a   1.000
_cell.length_b   1.000
_cell.length_c   1.000
_cell.angle_alpha   90.00
_cell.angle_beta   90.00
_cell.angle_gamma   90.00
#
_symmetry.space_group_name_H-M   'P 1'
#
loop_
_entity.id
_entity.type
_entity.pdbx_description
1 polymer ?
#
loop_
_entity_poly.entity_id
_entity_poly.type
_entity_poly.pdbx_seq_one_letter_code
_entity_poly.pdbx_strand_id
1 'polypeptide(L)'
;MNNNTQSSIPNSESPIPNPQSLINYTLHLADTTLILSQRNSEWCGHGPILEQDIAITNISLDLLGQARILYQYAATLINKDAKVPPLEEYREATEDSLAYLRNEREFKNLLLVELLKGNWATTVLRQYLFSQFQFELFSVLQNSSDAQLAAIATKSIK
;
A
#
# COMPACT_ATOMS: atom_id res chain seq x y z
N MET A 1 41.04 -38.98 -26.57
CA MET A 1 40.70 -37.57 -26.61
C MET A 1 39.18 -37.48 -26.37
N ASN A 2 38.77 -37.38 -25.11
CA ASN A 2 37.35 -37.25 -24.72
C ASN A 2 37.14 -35.85 -24.20
N ASN A 3 36.49 -35.01 -24.99
CA ASN A 3 36.05 -33.69 -24.56
C ASN A 3 34.65 -33.81 -23.99
N ASN A 4 34.55 -33.82 -22.67
CA ASN A 4 33.28 -33.75 -21.93
C ASN A 4 32.97 -32.26 -21.69
N THR A 5 32.16 -31.68 -22.56
CA THR A 5 31.64 -30.32 -22.38
C THR A 5 30.39 -30.42 -21.51
N GLN A 6 30.54 -30.26 -20.19
CA GLN A 6 29.43 -30.03 -19.31
C GLN A 6 28.88 -28.62 -19.55
N SER A 7 27.71 -28.53 -20.15
CA SER A 7 26.91 -27.33 -20.22
C SER A 7 26.32 -27.06 -18.81
N SER A 8 26.87 -26.09 -18.10
CA SER A 8 26.31 -25.54 -16.88
C SER A 8 25.00 -24.80 -17.21
N ILE A 9 23.88 -25.38 -16.83
CA ILE A 9 22.58 -24.70 -16.81
C ILE A 9 22.68 -23.58 -15.76
N PRO A 10 22.41 -22.32 -16.11
CA PRO A 10 22.38 -21.28 -15.11
C PRO A 10 21.20 -21.54 -14.17
N ASN A 11 21.50 -21.74 -12.88
CA ASN A 11 20.51 -21.76 -11.82
C ASN A 11 19.69 -20.46 -11.89
N SER A 12 18.46 -20.53 -12.33
CA SER A 12 17.50 -19.45 -12.19
C SER A 12 17.04 -19.38 -10.73
N GLU A 13 17.91 -18.90 -9.83
CA GLU A 13 17.46 -18.40 -8.55
C GLU A 13 16.59 -17.17 -8.85
N SER A 14 15.30 -17.30 -8.60
CA SER A 14 14.39 -16.16 -8.57
C SER A 14 15.00 -15.13 -7.62
N PRO A 15 15.23 -13.87 -8.04
CA PRO A 15 15.86 -12.90 -7.18
C PRO A 15 15.00 -12.74 -5.92
N ILE A 16 15.56 -13.08 -4.76
CA ILE A 16 14.96 -12.77 -3.45
C ILE A 16 14.69 -11.26 -3.47
N PRO A 17 13.44 -10.79 -3.31
CA PRO A 17 13.16 -9.37 -3.35
C PRO A 17 14.06 -8.66 -2.35
N ASN A 18 14.81 -7.65 -2.80
CA ASN A 18 15.61 -6.83 -1.91
C ASN A 18 14.69 -6.32 -0.79
N PRO A 19 15.02 -6.53 0.50
CA PRO A 19 14.18 -6.11 1.63
C PRO A 19 13.72 -4.66 1.51
N GLN A 20 14.59 -3.77 1.03
CA GLN A 20 14.26 -2.37 0.78
C GLN A 20 13.19 -2.17 -0.31
N SER A 21 13.20 -3.00 -1.36
CA SER A 21 12.16 -2.96 -2.40
C SER A 21 10.80 -3.36 -1.83
N LEU A 22 10.76 -4.38 -0.98
CA LEU A 22 9.53 -4.83 -0.33
C LEU A 22 8.98 -3.76 0.63
N ILE A 23 9.84 -3.14 1.44
CA ILE A 23 9.47 -2.01 2.31
C ILE A 23 8.89 -0.87 1.48
N ASN A 24 9.59 -0.43 0.43
CA ASN A 24 9.16 0.66 -0.43
C ASN A 24 7.82 0.36 -1.11
N TYR A 25 7.63 -0.87 -1.58
CA TYR A 25 6.38 -1.30 -2.20
C TYR A 25 5.22 -1.31 -1.20
N THR A 26 5.44 -1.83 0.00
CA THR A 26 4.43 -1.86 1.07
C THR A 26 4.04 -0.44 1.49
N LEU A 27 5.02 0.46 1.63
CA LEU A 27 4.77 1.88 1.92
C LEU A 27 3.98 2.56 0.79
N HIS A 28 4.29 2.26 -0.48
CA HIS A 28 3.55 2.81 -1.61
C HIS A 28 2.06 2.43 -1.57
N LEU A 29 1.74 1.18 -1.23
CA LEU A 29 0.36 0.73 -1.05
C LEU A 29 -0.30 1.41 0.16
N ALA A 30 0.39 1.48 1.29
CA ALA A 30 -0.11 2.10 2.52
C ALA A 30 -0.40 3.59 2.33
N ASP A 31 0.56 4.34 1.79
CA ASP A 31 0.45 5.77 1.53
C ASP A 31 -0.72 6.07 0.58
N THR A 32 -0.86 5.28 -0.49
CA THR A 32 -1.94 5.45 -1.47
C THR A 32 -3.31 5.27 -0.82
N THR A 33 -3.50 4.23 -0.02
CA THR A 33 -4.79 3.98 0.66
C THR A 33 -5.07 5.01 1.75
N LEU A 34 -4.05 5.45 2.51
CA LEU A 34 -4.20 6.50 3.52
C LEU A 34 -4.64 7.83 2.90
N ILE A 35 -3.94 8.30 1.87
CA ILE A 35 -4.25 9.59 1.22
C ILE A 35 -5.64 9.55 0.58
N LEU A 36 -6.02 8.45 -0.08
CA LEU A 36 -7.38 8.34 -0.64
C LEU A 36 -8.44 8.33 0.44
N SER A 37 -8.21 7.65 1.57
CA SER A 37 -9.11 7.68 2.74
C SER A 37 -9.33 9.12 3.22
N GLN A 38 -8.25 9.90 3.38
CA GLN A 38 -8.35 11.31 3.78
C GLN A 38 -9.15 12.13 2.76
N ARG A 39 -8.87 11.99 1.46
CA ARG A 39 -9.58 12.71 0.39
C ARG A 39 -11.07 12.37 0.35
N ASN A 40 -11.44 11.13 0.62
CA ASN A 40 -12.85 10.73 0.70
C ASN A 40 -13.52 11.26 1.98
N SER A 41 -12.81 11.26 3.10
CA SER A 41 -13.33 11.74 4.38
C SER A 41 -13.64 13.25 4.38
N GLU A 42 -13.07 14.04 3.46
CA GLU A 42 -13.43 15.45 3.25
C GLU A 42 -14.92 15.65 2.88
N TRP A 43 -15.61 14.59 2.45
CA TRP A 43 -17.03 14.58 2.15
C TRP A 43 -17.92 14.24 3.34
N CYS A 44 -17.36 13.78 4.46
CA CYS A 44 -18.13 13.42 5.65
C CYS A 44 -18.95 14.62 6.14
N GLY A 45 -20.28 14.48 6.18
CA GLY A 45 -21.21 15.56 6.50
C GLY A 45 -21.48 16.55 5.34
N HIS A 46 -20.94 16.32 4.13
CA HIS A 46 -21.09 17.20 2.98
C HIS A 46 -21.54 16.46 1.71
N GLY A 47 -21.89 15.18 1.82
CA GLY A 47 -22.39 14.40 0.68
C GLY A 47 -23.72 14.96 0.14
N PRO A 48 -24.04 14.72 -1.14
CA PRO A 48 -25.25 15.27 -1.78
C PRO A 48 -26.56 14.77 -1.14
N ILE A 49 -26.56 13.51 -0.66
CA ILE A 49 -27.64 12.88 0.08
C ILE A 49 -27.06 11.98 1.16
N LEU A 50 -27.83 11.70 2.21
CA LEU A 50 -27.38 10.97 3.39
C LEU A 50 -26.78 9.60 3.07
N GLU A 51 -27.40 8.84 2.19
CA GLU A 51 -26.96 7.49 1.83
C GLU A 51 -25.59 7.51 1.14
N GLN A 52 -25.33 8.50 0.30
CA GLN A 52 -24.04 8.65 -0.37
C GLN A 52 -22.95 9.14 0.58
N ASP A 53 -23.31 10.01 1.53
CA ASP A 53 -22.39 10.46 2.58
C ASP A 53 -21.96 9.29 3.46
N ILE A 54 -22.90 8.48 3.92
CA ILE A 54 -22.61 7.27 4.70
C ILE A 54 -21.77 6.28 3.89
N ALA A 55 -22.08 6.10 2.61
CA ALA A 55 -21.32 5.18 1.75
C ALA A 55 -19.87 5.60 1.59
N ILE A 56 -19.59 6.87 1.28
CA ILE A 56 -18.21 7.34 1.11
C ILE A 56 -17.43 7.35 2.43
N THR A 57 -18.11 7.61 3.54
CA THR A 57 -17.52 7.53 4.89
C THR A 57 -17.10 6.10 5.21
N ASN A 58 -17.94 5.11 4.94
CA ASN A 58 -17.60 3.69 5.14
C ASN A 58 -16.43 3.26 4.26
N ILE A 59 -16.41 3.66 2.97
CA ILE A 59 -15.29 3.41 2.08
C ILE A 59 -14.00 4.03 2.65
N SER A 60 -14.07 5.24 3.20
CA SER A 60 -12.91 5.89 3.82
C SER A 60 -12.38 5.10 5.02
N LEU A 61 -13.26 4.57 5.86
CA LEU A 61 -12.89 3.74 7.02
C LEU A 61 -12.25 2.41 6.58
N ASP A 62 -12.76 1.78 5.53
CA ASP A 62 -12.20 0.55 4.98
C ASP A 62 -10.78 0.79 4.43
N LEU A 63 -10.58 1.88 3.69
CA LEU A 63 -9.27 2.29 3.18
C LEU A 63 -8.29 2.59 4.32
N LEU A 64 -8.74 3.27 5.39
CA LEU A 64 -7.93 3.52 6.58
C LEU A 64 -7.52 2.22 7.27
N GLY A 65 -8.44 1.27 7.39
CA GLY A 65 -8.15 -0.06 7.92
C GLY A 65 -7.11 -0.83 7.10
N GLN A 66 -7.18 -0.74 5.77
CA GLN A 66 -6.18 -1.32 4.87
C GLN A 66 -4.82 -0.64 5.02
N ALA A 67 -4.77 0.70 5.06
CA ALA A 67 -3.55 1.46 5.27
C ALA A 67 -2.86 1.05 6.57
N ARG A 68 -3.61 0.93 7.66
CA ARG A 68 -3.10 0.51 8.96
C ARG A 68 -2.40 -0.84 8.91
N ILE A 69 -3.03 -1.86 8.32
CA ILE A 69 -2.45 -3.21 8.22
C ILE A 69 -1.15 -3.17 7.39
N LEU A 70 -1.12 -2.39 6.30
CA LEU A 70 0.06 -2.22 5.46
C LEU A 70 1.19 -1.50 6.20
N TYR A 71 0.89 -0.43 6.98
CA TYR A 71 1.90 0.24 7.80
C TYR A 71 2.44 -0.65 8.92
N GLN A 72 1.60 -1.45 9.57
CA GLN A 72 2.05 -2.43 10.57
C GLN A 72 3.01 -3.44 9.93
N TYR A 73 2.72 -3.89 8.72
CA TYR A 73 3.63 -4.78 8.01
C TYR A 73 4.93 -4.08 7.61
N ALA A 74 4.86 -2.86 7.06
CA ALA A 74 6.05 -2.07 6.73
C ALA A 74 6.93 -1.82 7.96
N ALA A 75 6.33 -1.45 9.10
CA ALA A 75 7.04 -1.28 10.37
C ALA A 75 7.76 -2.57 10.80
N THR A 76 7.10 -3.72 10.67
CA THR A 76 7.71 -5.02 10.97
C THR A 76 8.93 -5.31 10.08
N LEU A 77 8.86 -4.95 8.79
CA LEU A 77 9.98 -5.11 7.85
C LEU A 77 11.14 -4.17 8.18
N ILE A 78 10.85 -2.90 8.46
CA ILE A 78 11.85 -1.89 8.83
C ILE A 78 12.59 -2.31 10.10
N ASN A 79 11.86 -2.72 11.13
CA ASN A 79 12.45 -3.11 12.42
C ASN A 79 13.28 -4.42 12.35
N LYS A 80 13.04 -5.26 11.33
CA LYS A 80 13.85 -6.46 11.06
C LYS A 80 15.13 -6.16 10.29
N ASP A 81 15.16 -5.10 9.52
CA ASP A 81 16.32 -4.74 8.69
C ASP A 81 17.24 -3.76 9.45
N ALA A 82 18.29 -4.29 10.06
CA ALA A 82 19.28 -3.50 10.79
C ALA A 82 20.02 -2.44 9.94
N LYS A 83 19.84 -2.44 8.60
CA LYS A 83 20.45 -1.47 7.68
C LYS A 83 19.58 -0.24 7.44
N VAL A 84 18.31 -0.30 7.80
CA VAL A 84 17.42 0.85 7.73
C VAL A 84 17.63 1.68 8.98
N PRO A 85 18.14 2.92 8.89
CA PRO A 85 18.31 3.76 10.08
C PRO A 85 16.94 3.96 10.73
N PRO A 86 16.86 3.86 12.08
CA PRO A 86 15.62 4.23 12.76
C PRO A 86 15.30 5.69 12.41
N LEU A 87 14.01 6.00 12.26
CA LEU A 87 13.55 7.39 12.19
C LEU A 87 14.18 8.16 13.34
N GLU A 88 14.86 9.27 13.06
CA GLU A 88 15.84 9.95 13.94
C GLU A 88 15.38 10.15 15.40
N GLU A 89 14.09 10.11 15.68
CA GLU A 89 13.48 10.36 16.99
C GLU A 89 12.95 9.09 17.69
N TYR A 90 12.81 7.95 16.98
CA TYR A 90 12.17 6.75 17.50
C TYR A 90 13.05 5.52 17.32
N ARG A 91 13.18 4.74 18.40
CA ARG A 91 13.96 3.48 18.40
C ARG A 91 13.37 2.40 17.51
N GLU A 92 12.05 2.46 17.26
CA GLU A 92 11.32 1.47 16.46
C GLU A 92 10.30 2.16 15.57
N ALA A 93 10.15 1.66 14.33
CA ALA A 93 9.08 2.09 13.45
C ALA A 93 7.74 1.51 13.93
N THR A 94 6.71 2.35 13.95
CA THR A 94 5.32 1.96 14.23
C THR A 94 4.41 2.42 13.10
N GLU A 95 3.17 1.92 13.05
CA GLU A 95 2.20 2.41 12.08
C GLU A 95 1.99 3.93 12.20
N ASP A 96 1.95 4.45 13.43
CA ASP A 96 1.73 5.88 13.68
C ASP A 96 2.94 6.72 13.23
N SER A 97 4.17 6.27 13.50
CA SER A 97 5.36 6.97 13.04
C SER A 97 5.44 7.04 11.52
N LEU A 98 5.02 5.97 10.82
CA LEU A 98 4.98 5.93 9.37
C LEU A 98 3.83 6.75 8.76
N ALA A 99 2.71 6.88 9.48
CA ALA A 99 1.56 7.64 8.99
C ALA A 99 1.65 9.14 9.27
N TYR A 100 2.25 9.56 10.40
CA TYR A 100 2.15 10.95 10.88
C TYR A 100 3.46 11.71 10.99
N LEU A 101 4.60 11.02 11.09
CA LEU A 101 5.88 11.67 11.40
C LEU A 101 6.77 11.84 10.17
N ARG A 102 6.35 11.38 9.02
CA ARG A 102 7.05 11.58 7.74
C ARG A 102 6.69 12.91 7.11
N ASN A 103 7.67 13.52 6.46
CA ASN A 103 7.45 14.72 5.65
C ASN A 103 6.64 14.38 4.38
N GLU A 104 5.95 15.36 3.80
CA GLU A 104 5.14 15.20 2.60
C GLU A 104 5.89 14.52 1.42
N ARG A 105 7.20 14.82 1.27
CA ARG A 105 8.05 14.29 0.20
C ARG A 105 8.47 12.83 0.40
N GLU A 106 8.24 12.28 1.57
CA GLU A 106 8.56 10.88 1.90
C GLU A 106 7.40 9.94 1.59
N PHE A 107 6.21 10.50 1.35
CA PHE A 107 5.06 9.72 0.90
C PHE A 107 5.24 9.24 -0.54
N LYS A 108 4.85 8.00 -0.81
CA LYS A 108 5.05 7.29 -2.07
C LYS A 108 3.73 6.95 -2.76
N ASN A 109 2.71 7.74 -2.54
CA ASN A 109 1.37 7.50 -3.06
C ASN A 109 1.27 7.73 -4.58
N LEU A 110 0.21 7.20 -5.19
CA LEU A 110 -0.15 7.45 -6.58
C LEU A 110 -0.64 8.89 -6.77
N LEU A 111 -0.30 9.53 -7.90
CA LEU A 111 -0.78 10.88 -8.25
C LEU A 111 -2.31 10.98 -8.31
N LEU A 112 -2.99 9.90 -8.66
CA LEU A 112 -4.46 9.85 -8.71
C LEU A 112 -5.10 10.25 -7.37
N VAL A 113 -4.49 9.88 -6.25
CA VAL A 113 -5.04 10.15 -4.90
C VAL A 113 -4.70 11.54 -4.40
N GLU A 114 -3.77 12.24 -5.02
CA GLU A 114 -3.43 13.64 -4.70
C GLU A 114 -4.43 14.65 -5.24
N LEU A 115 -5.27 14.25 -6.21
CA LEU A 115 -6.28 15.12 -6.77
C LEU A 115 -7.14 15.73 -5.66
N LEU A 116 -7.33 17.03 -5.74
CA LEU A 116 -8.19 17.78 -4.81
C LEU A 116 -9.60 17.19 -4.78
N LYS A 117 -10.35 17.48 -3.72
CA LYS A 117 -11.74 17.05 -3.53
C LYS A 117 -12.60 17.24 -4.80
N GLY A 118 -12.49 18.43 -5.44
CA GLY A 118 -13.29 18.73 -6.61
C GLY A 118 -14.79 18.69 -6.33
N ASN A 119 -15.57 18.25 -7.32
CA ASN A 119 -16.99 18.00 -7.17
C ASN A 119 -17.27 16.52 -6.87
N TRP A 120 -18.54 16.21 -6.52
CA TRP A 120 -18.96 14.85 -6.19
C TRP A 120 -18.68 13.83 -7.30
N ALA A 121 -18.97 14.19 -8.56
CA ALA A 121 -18.73 13.32 -9.71
C ALA A 121 -17.24 12.96 -9.87
N THR A 122 -16.35 13.94 -9.70
CA THR A 122 -14.89 13.71 -9.73
C THR A 122 -14.46 12.76 -8.62
N THR A 123 -15.00 12.91 -7.41
CA THR A 123 -14.69 12.02 -6.28
C THR A 123 -15.16 10.59 -6.54
N VAL A 124 -16.39 10.42 -7.01
CA VAL A 124 -16.96 9.09 -7.34
C VAL A 124 -16.18 8.43 -8.46
N LEU A 125 -15.82 9.17 -9.51
CA LEU A 125 -15.01 8.65 -10.61
C LEU A 125 -13.62 8.22 -10.12
N ARG A 126 -12.95 9.05 -9.33
CA ARG A 126 -11.64 8.72 -8.73
C ARG A 126 -11.73 7.44 -7.89
N GLN A 127 -12.75 7.35 -7.02
CA GLN A 127 -12.96 6.18 -6.18
C GLN A 127 -13.23 4.92 -7.02
N TYR A 128 -14.05 5.03 -8.06
CA TYR A 128 -14.35 3.92 -8.96
C TYR A 128 -13.08 3.42 -9.67
N LEU A 129 -12.31 4.32 -10.28
CA LEU A 129 -11.05 3.96 -10.97
C LEU A 129 -10.04 3.32 -10.00
N PHE A 130 -9.93 3.87 -8.81
CA PHE A 130 -9.05 3.31 -7.79
C PHE A 130 -9.52 1.93 -7.32
N SER A 131 -10.82 1.74 -7.11
CA SER A 131 -11.37 0.44 -6.70
C SER A 131 -11.12 -0.65 -7.74
N GLN A 132 -11.26 -0.36 -9.03
CA GLN A 132 -10.96 -1.29 -10.11
C GLN A 132 -9.46 -1.64 -10.14
N PHE A 133 -8.60 -0.62 -10.07
CA PHE A 133 -7.16 -0.82 -9.99
C PHE A 133 -6.77 -1.68 -8.78
N GLN A 134 -7.31 -1.37 -7.61
CA GLN A 134 -7.00 -2.08 -6.36
C GLN A 134 -7.47 -3.53 -6.40
N PHE A 135 -8.65 -3.80 -6.96
CA PHE A 135 -9.18 -5.14 -7.13
C PHE A 135 -8.25 -6.00 -7.99
N GLU A 136 -7.84 -5.51 -9.16
CA GLU A 136 -6.91 -6.22 -10.04
C GLU A 136 -5.54 -6.42 -9.37
N LEU A 137 -5.01 -5.38 -8.74
CA LEU A 137 -3.73 -5.44 -8.04
C LEU A 137 -3.75 -6.50 -6.94
N PHE A 138 -4.76 -6.50 -6.08
CA PHE A 138 -4.85 -7.44 -4.96
C PHE A 138 -5.17 -8.87 -5.45
N SER A 139 -5.88 -9.01 -6.57
CA SER A 139 -6.10 -10.33 -7.21
C SER A 139 -4.78 -10.97 -7.64
N VAL A 140 -3.83 -10.17 -8.12
CA VAL A 140 -2.47 -10.65 -8.44
C VAL A 140 -1.65 -10.89 -7.17
N LEU A 141 -1.72 -9.96 -6.19
CA LEU A 141 -0.94 -10.02 -4.95
C LEU A 141 -1.31 -11.21 -4.06
N GLN A 142 -2.50 -11.80 -4.19
CA GLN A 142 -2.84 -13.05 -3.49
C GLN A 142 -1.87 -14.19 -3.81
N ASN A 143 -1.23 -14.15 -4.99
CA ASN A 143 -0.23 -15.13 -5.43
C ASN A 143 1.21 -14.66 -5.19
N SER A 144 1.41 -13.65 -4.35
CA SER A 144 2.74 -13.15 -4.02
C SER A 144 3.58 -14.22 -3.33
N SER A 145 4.88 -14.22 -3.61
CA SER A 145 5.87 -15.02 -2.86
C SER A 145 6.00 -14.58 -1.40
N ASP A 146 5.61 -13.35 -1.09
CA ASP A 146 5.54 -12.84 0.28
C ASP A 146 4.19 -13.22 0.91
N ALA A 147 4.23 -14.13 1.88
CA ALA A 147 3.04 -14.68 2.51
C ALA A 147 2.21 -13.62 3.25
N GLN A 148 2.85 -12.58 3.79
CA GLN A 148 2.14 -11.54 4.52
C GLN A 148 1.39 -10.61 3.56
N LEU A 149 2.00 -10.21 2.45
CA LEU A 149 1.30 -9.44 1.40
C LEU A 149 0.16 -10.24 0.78
N ALA A 150 0.35 -11.55 0.53
CA ALA A 150 -0.70 -12.42 0.02
C ALA A 150 -1.89 -12.50 0.99
N ALA A 151 -1.64 -12.60 2.30
CA ALA A 151 -2.68 -12.61 3.32
C ALA A 151 -3.42 -11.27 3.42
N ILE A 152 -2.70 -10.13 3.36
CA ILE A 152 -3.30 -8.80 3.33
C ILE A 152 -4.19 -8.64 2.10
N ALA A 153 -3.69 -9.01 0.92
CA ALA A 153 -4.46 -8.94 -0.33
C ALA A 153 -5.73 -9.78 -0.27
N THR A 154 -5.64 -11.03 0.20
CA THR A 154 -6.80 -11.92 0.37
C THR A 154 -7.85 -11.36 1.31
N LYS A 155 -7.43 -10.69 2.38
CA LYS A 155 -8.35 -10.04 3.33
C LYS A 155 -9.01 -8.80 2.75
N SER A 156 -8.31 -8.07 1.89
CA SER A 156 -8.74 -6.78 1.35
C SER A 156 -9.71 -6.89 0.16
N ILE A 157 -9.76 -8.03 -0.53
CA ILE A 157 -10.69 -8.30 -1.65
C ILE A 157 -12.13 -8.63 -1.17
N LYS A 158 -12.29 -9.01 0.08
CA LYS A 158 -13.61 -9.31 0.66
C LYS A 158 -14.40 -8.05 0.92
#